data_fbd884b7f0550d9c0bd0a36566935451
#
_entry.id   fbd884b7f0550d9c0bd0a36566935451
#
_cell.length_a   1.000
_cell.length_b   1.000
_cell.length_c   1.000
_cell.angle_alpha   90.00
_cell.angle_beta   90.00
_cell.angle_gamma   90.00
#
_symmetry.space_group_name_H-M   'P 1'
#
loop_
_entity.id
_entity.type
_entity.pdbx_description
1 polymer ?
#
loop_
_entity_poly.entity_id
_entity_poly.type
_entity_poly.pdbx_seq_one_letter_code
_entity_poly.pdbx_strand_id
1 'polypeptide(L)'
;MSATNPTLHHNLADRAKQITQRELRTYVEKTPGSQAANARAKKVLPLGVPSSLQAYDPHPIVIAKAQGAWMTDVDGNKLIDFSMGFGALFSGHVNPLVRKTIETQLDSGTLFVSPAEITADVAELLRDRFGLPLWRFTNSGTESTMDAIRVARGVTGRDKIVKVEGGYHGHHDVVMVSQKPDLRFAGPADNPLSVPSSAGVTEAVVRDTIVIPFNDAEALERALSRNDVACFIVEPVMENIGICLPLPGYLEDVRRITREHGTMLIFDEVKTGITAGWSGATGALAVQPDMVCLAKSIGGGLPVGAFGGTLECMGQIESGKVVHVGTYNGNPLVMAVAKTVLADVCTQEVTAATVARNALLVEACGSIIDNAGLPAHTVQFGAKGCITW
;
A
#
# COMPACT_ATOMS: atom_id res chain seq x y z
N MET A 1 8.61 -29.40 12.23
CA MET A 1 7.70 -28.87 13.27
C MET A 1 8.35 -29.14 14.62
N SER A 2 8.99 -28.13 15.21
CA SER A 2 9.60 -28.23 16.55
C SER A 2 8.47 -28.23 17.56
N ALA A 3 8.42 -29.24 18.44
CA ALA A 3 7.44 -29.34 19.52
C ALA A 3 7.64 -28.14 20.46
N THR A 4 6.71 -27.18 20.41
CA THR A 4 6.72 -25.99 21.25
C THR A 4 6.41 -26.41 22.70
N ASN A 5 7.30 -26.02 23.63
CA ASN A 5 7.16 -26.33 25.04
C ASN A 5 5.98 -25.52 25.63
N PRO A 6 4.86 -26.14 26.05
CA PRO A 6 3.65 -25.43 26.52
C PRO A 6 3.89 -24.51 27.71
N THR A 7 4.84 -24.84 28.58
CA THR A 7 5.20 -24.04 29.78
C THR A 7 5.90 -22.74 29.39
N LEU A 8 6.70 -22.76 28.31
CA LEU A 8 7.36 -21.55 27.77
C LEU A 8 6.34 -20.57 27.19
N HIS A 9 5.36 -21.07 26.46
CA HIS A 9 4.30 -20.24 25.87
C HIS A 9 3.41 -19.58 26.93
N HIS A 10 3.08 -20.31 27.98
CA HIS A 10 2.26 -19.76 29.08
C HIS A 10 2.98 -18.63 29.80
N ASN A 11 4.26 -18.81 30.09
CA ASN A 11 5.11 -17.78 30.70
C ASN A 11 5.31 -16.55 29.82
N LEU A 12 5.46 -16.73 28.50
CA LEU A 12 5.57 -15.61 27.55
C LEU A 12 4.26 -14.82 27.44
N ALA A 13 3.10 -15.48 27.40
CA ALA A 13 1.80 -14.83 27.33
C ALA A 13 1.50 -13.97 28.57
N ASP A 14 1.80 -14.49 29.76
CA ASP A 14 1.60 -13.74 31.01
C ASP A 14 2.57 -12.55 31.12
N ARG A 15 3.82 -12.74 30.70
CA ARG A 15 4.81 -11.66 30.67
C ARG A 15 4.41 -10.57 29.65
N ALA A 16 3.90 -10.96 28.48
CA ALA A 16 3.39 -10.03 27.46
C ALA A 16 2.22 -9.20 28.02
N LYS A 17 1.26 -9.83 28.73
CA LYS A 17 0.15 -9.12 29.40
C LYS A 17 0.66 -8.10 30.43
N GLN A 18 1.64 -8.48 31.27
CA GLN A 18 2.21 -7.57 32.27
C GLN A 18 2.91 -6.38 31.61
N ILE A 19 3.68 -6.61 30.56
CA ILE A 19 4.34 -5.56 29.79
C ILE A 19 3.29 -4.64 29.14
N THR A 20 2.29 -5.21 28.48
CA THR A 20 1.20 -4.44 27.87
C THR A 20 0.49 -3.55 28.87
N GLN A 21 0.13 -4.07 30.05
CA GLN A 21 -0.53 -3.28 31.10
C GLN A 21 0.37 -2.15 31.64
N ARG A 22 1.67 -2.40 31.76
CA ARG A 22 2.64 -1.37 32.16
C ARG A 22 2.73 -0.27 31.12
N GLU A 23 2.92 -0.65 29.85
CA GLU A 23 3.07 0.30 28.76
C GLU A 23 1.79 1.12 28.51
N LEU A 24 0.60 0.50 28.62
CA LEU A 24 -0.67 1.24 28.53
C LEU A 24 -0.83 2.28 29.66
N ARG A 25 -0.43 1.96 30.89
CA ARG A 25 -0.42 2.96 31.97
C ARG A 25 0.51 4.13 31.65
N THR A 26 1.76 3.82 31.26
CA THR A 26 2.74 4.83 30.85
C THR A 26 2.23 5.68 29.68
N TYR A 27 1.56 5.04 28.71
CA TYR A 27 0.95 5.72 27.58
C TYR A 27 -0.08 6.76 28.03
N VAL A 28 -1.06 6.35 28.86
CA VAL A 28 -2.12 7.25 29.37
C VAL A 28 -1.54 8.38 30.20
N GLU A 29 -0.58 8.09 31.08
CA GLU A 29 0.09 9.08 31.93
C GLU A 29 0.85 10.14 31.11
N LYS A 30 1.44 9.75 29.96
CA LYS A 30 2.25 10.62 29.12
C LYS A 30 1.46 11.37 28.05
N THR A 31 0.19 11.03 27.82
CA THR A 31 -0.60 11.58 26.71
C THR A 31 -1.96 12.17 27.11
N PRO A 32 -2.05 12.94 28.23
CA PRO A 32 -3.32 13.55 28.66
C PRO A 32 -3.87 14.58 27.66
N GLY A 33 -3.00 15.33 26.97
CA GLY A 33 -3.39 16.28 25.92
C GLY A 33 -3.99 15.58 24.70
N SER A 34 -3.40 14.44 24.27
CA SER A 34 -3.94 13.62 23.20
C SER A 34 -5.32 13.05 23.58
N GLN A 35 -5.49 12.59 24.82
CA GLN A 35 -6.77 12.12 25.34
C GLN A 35 -7.84 13.21 25.29
N ALA A 36 -7.51 14.42 25.76
CA ALA A 36 -8.44 15.57 25.75
C ALA A 36 -8.79 15.99 24.31
N ALA A 37 -7.81 16.02 23.42
CA ALA A 37 -8.02 16.35 22.00
C ALA A 37 -8.93 15.32 21.30
N ASN A 38 -8.73 14.03 21.54
CA ASN A 38 -9.59 12.97 21.01
C ASN A 38 -11.02 13.04 21.59
N ALA A 39 -11.17 13.32 22.90
CA ALA A 39 -12.48 13.50 23.51
C ALA A 39 -13.24 14.70 22.90
N ARG A 40 -12.54 15.79 22.55
CA ARG A 40 -13.12 16.93 21.82
C ARG A 40 -13.52 16.51 20.38
N ALA A 41 -12.64 15.80 19.69
CA ALA A 41 -12.85 15.36 18.31
C ALA A 41 -14.04 14.40 18.18
N LYS A 42 -14.27 13.52 19.15
CA LYS A 42 -15.43 12.60 19.20
C LYS A 42 -16.80 13.32 19.16
N LYS A 43 -16.85 14.61 19.51
CA LYS A 43 -18.11 15.39 19.43
C LYS A 43 -18.51 15.75 18.01
N VAL A 44 -17.57 15.70 17.06
CA VAL A 44 -17.78 16.15 15.66
C VAL A 44 -17.23 15.16 14.62
N LEU A 45 -16.46 14.16 15.03
CA LEU A 45 -15.90 13.13 14.16
C LEU A 45 -16.25 11.74 14.71
N PRO A 46 -16.75 10.83 13.90
CA PRO A 46 -16.90 9.43 14.29
C PRO A 46 -15.55 8.88 14.80
N LEU A 47 -15.54 8.18 15.94
CA LEU A 47 -14.34 7.68 16.63
C LEU A 47 -13.35 8.77 17.06
N GLY A 48 -13.61 10.04 16.79
CA GLY A 48 -12.71 11.17 17.06
C GLY A 48 -11.52 11.26 16.09
N VAL A 49 -11.62 10.66 14.92
CA VAL A 49 -10.56 10.60 13.90
C VAL A 49 -11.13 10.79 12.50
N PRO A 50 -10.34 11.30 11.52
CA PRO A 50 -10.80 11.47 10.14
C PRO A 50 -10.87 10.15 9.34
N SER A 51 -10.19 9.09 9.80
CA SER A 51 -10.22 7.77 9.16
C SER A 51 -10.15 6.67 10.22
N SER A 52 -10.91 5.58 10.01
CA SER A 52 -10.94 4.44 10.93
C SER A 52 -9.57 3.81 11.20
N LEU A 53 -8.63 3.92 10.25
CA LEU A 53 -7.23 3.46 10.42
C LEU A 53 -6.46 4.22 11.50
N GLN A 54 -6.94 5.39 11.92
CA GLN A 54 -6.31 6.23 12.95
C GLN A 54 -6.90 6.03 14.34
N ALA A 55 -7.99 5.23 14.45
CA ALA A 55 -8.63 4.92 15.72
C ALA A 55 -7.96 3.73 16.39
N TYR A 56 -7.53 3.89 17.63
CA TYR A 56 -7.02 2.80 18.49
C TYR A 56 -7.20 3.14 19.96
N ASP A 57 -7.23 2.10 20.79
CA ASP A 57 -7.39 2.20 22.22
C ASP A 57 -6.06 2.47 22.96
N PRO A 58 -6.10 3.20 24.06
CA PRO A 58 -7.25 3.85 24.70
C PRO A 58 -7.66 5.16 24.02
N HIS A 59 -6.78 5.79 23.25
CA HIS A 59 -6.98 6.96 22.41
C HIS A 59 -5.79 7.11 21.46
N PRO A 60 -5.95 7.71 20.27
CA PRO A 60 -4.81 7.98 19.38
C PRO A 60 -3.89 9.06 19.93
N ILE A 61 -2.60 8.96 19.63
CA ILE A 61 -1.64 10.05 19.85
C ILE A 61 -1.96 11.16 18.84
N VAL A 62 -2.05 12.40 19.34
CA VAL A 62 -2.30 13.57 18.50
C VAL A 62 -0.98 14.28 18.23
N ILE A 63 -0.54 14.28 17.00
CA ILE A 63 0.74 14.84 16.58
C ILE A 63 0.62 16.35 16.37
N ALA A 64 1.55 17.12 16.94
CA ALA A 64 1.64 18.57 16.81
C ALA A 64 2.58 18.98 15.67
N LYS A 65 3.71 18.29 15.49
CA LYS A 65 4.71 18.56 14.43
C LYS A 65 5.58 17.34 14.17
N ALA A 66 6.21 17.35 13.01
CA ALA A 66 7.16 16.30 12.63
C ALA A 66 8.30 16.87 11.80
N GLN A 67 9.49 16.22 11.82
CA GLN A 67 10.65 16.58 11.01
C GLN A 67 11.58 15.37 10.83
N GLY A 68 11.99 15.06 9.61
CA GLY A 68 12.80 13.89 9.29
C GLY A 68 12.08 12.62 9.71
N ALA A 69 12.66 11.84 10.60
CA ALA A 69 12.07 10.62 11.16
C ALA A 69 11.39 10.85 12.54
N TRP A 70 11.26 12.09 12.99
CA TRP A 70 10.76 12.42 14.32
C TRP A 70 9.39 13.09 14.28
N MET A 71 8.52 12.66 15.18
CA MET A 71 7.25 13.32 15.49
C MET A 71 7.26 13.84 16.92
N THR A 72 6.54 14.92 17.16
CA THR A 72 6.27 15.43 18.50
C THR A 72 4.77 15.53 18.68
N ASP A 73 4.24 14.92 19.72
CA ASP A 73 2.81 14.99 20.02
C ASP A 73 2.43 16.30 20.72
N VAL A 74 1.14 16.48 21.00
CA VAL A 74 0.61 17.67 21.68
C VAL A 74 1.04 17.73 23.16
N ASP A 75 1.51 16.63 23.73
CA ASP A 75 2.02 16.53 25.08
C ASP A 75 3.55 16.79 25.17
N GLY A 76 4.22 16.98 24.02
CA GLY A 76 5.64 17.24 23.93
C GLY A 76 6.51 15.98 23.87
N ASN A 77 5.94 14.79 23.83
CA ASN A 77 6.69 13.55 23.67
C ASN A 77 7.31 13.46 22.28
N LYS A 78 8.58 13.10 22.18
CA LYS A 78 9.29 12.85 20.91
C LYS A 78 9.23 11.37 20.57
N LEU A 79 8.81 11.06 19.37
CA LEU A 79 8.61 9.71 18.85
C LEU A 79 9.39 9.54 17.54
N ILE A 80 9.98 8.37 17.34
CA ILE A 80 10.50 7.97 16.03
C ILE A 80 9.34 7.41 15.21
N ASP A 81 9.15 7.95 14.00
CA ASP A 81 8.11 7.49 13.08
C ASP A 81 8.62 6.33 12.22
N PHE A 82 8.34 5.11 12.65
CA PHE A 82 8.58 3.91 11.82
C PHE A 82 7.45 3.62 10.83
N SER A 83 6.31 4.28 10.96
CA SER A 83 5.18 4.12 10.03
C SER A 83 5.34 4.97 8.77
N MET A 84 5.93 6.16 8.90
CA MET A 84 6.12 7.12 7.80
C MET A 84 4.87 7.28 6.94
N GLY A 85 3.70 7.44 7.60
CA GLY A 85 2.41 7.57 6.92
C GLY A 85 2.04 6.32 6.10
N PHE A 86 2.25 5.12 6.64
CA PHE A 86 2.09 3.85 5.92
C PHE A 86 2.95 3.76 4.65
N GLY A 87 4.16 4.35 4.69
CA GLY A 87 5.11 4.40 3.60
C GLY A 87 4.92 5.57 2.62
N ALA A 88 3.98 6.49 2.89
CA ALA A 88 3.78 7.67 2.04
C ALA A 88 4.91 8.70 2.14
N LEU A 89 5.61 8.73 3.27
CA LEU A 89 6.68 9.69 3.56
C LEU A 89 8.08 9.07 3.46
N PHE A 90 8.35 8.34 2.38
CA PHE A 90 9.71 7.84 2.11
C PHE A 90 10.77 8.96 2.11
N SER A 91 10.37 10.18 1.73
CA SER A 91 11.19 11.39 1.76
C SER A 91 11.49 11.93 3.16
N GLY A 92 10.85 11.42 4.22
CA GLY A 92 10.87 12.00 5.56
C GLY A 92 9.93 13.21 5.72
N HIS A 93 9.61 13.53 6.97
CA HIS A 93 8.80 14.70 7.29
C HIS A 93 9.55 16.01 6.98
N VAL A 94 8.85 16.95 6.37
CA VAL A 94 9.38 18.30 6.03
C VAL A 94 10.71 18.22 5.27
N ASN A 95 10.76 17.36 4.25
CA ASN A 95 11.93 17.28 3.38
C ASN A 95 12.21 18.66 2.76
N PRO A 96 13.45 19.20 2.84
CA PRO A 96 13.77 20.55 2.40
C PRO A 96 13.48 20.82 0.91
N LEU A 97 13.73 19.82 0.04
CA LEU A 97 13.46 19.94 -1.41
C LEU A 97 11.95 19.99 -1.67
N VAL A 98 11.18 19.07 -1.05
CA VAL A 98 9.72 19.05 -1.15
C VAL A 98 9.13 20.38 -0.64
N ARG A 99 9.58 20.85 0.52
CA ARG A 99 9.13 22.13 1.08
C ARG A 99 9.38 23.29 0.12
N LYS A 100 10.60 23.41 -0.41
CA LYS A 100 10.96 24.48 -1.36
C LYS A 100 10.10 24.40 -2.63
N THR A 101 9.86 23.21 -3.15
CA THR A 101 9.00 23.00 -4.32
C THR A 101 7.58 23.50 -4.06
N ILE A 102 7.00 23.16 -2.90
CA ILE A 102 5.66 23.62 -2.52
C ILE A 102 5.64 25.17 -2.45
N GLU A 103 6.58 25.76 -1.73
CA GLU A 103 6.68 27.23 -1.58
C GLU A 103 6.77 27.91 -2.97
N THR A 104 7.59 27.39 -3.88
CA THR A 104 7.73 27.94 -5.24
C THR A 104 6.45 27.76 -6.08
N GLN A 105 5.80 26.60 -6.00
CA GLN A 105 4.61 26.33 -6.80
C GLN A 105 3.39 27.13 -6.36
N LEU A 106 3.32 27.55 -5.09
CA LEU A 106 2.24 28.40 -4.59
C LEU A 106 2.16 29.75 -5.34
N ASP A 107 3.30 30.29 -5.77
CA ASP A 107 3.35 31.55 -6.55
C ASP A 107 2.80 31.38 -7.98
N SER A 108 2.72 30.14 -8.49
CA SER A 108 2.25 29.82 -9.84
C SER A 108 0.83 29.24 -9.87
N GLY A 109 0.24 29.00 -8.71
CA GLY A 109 -1.10 28.39 -8.57
C GLY A 109 -1.08 26.89 -8.35
N THR A 110 -2.19 26.39 -7.81
CA THR A 110 -2.28 25.01 -7.29
C THR A 110 -3.22 24.09 -8.09
N LEU A 111 -4.20 24.66 -8.82
CA LEU A 111 -5.20 23.90 -9.56
C LEU A 111 -5.70 24.70 -10.78
N PHE A 112 -5.57 24.16 -11.98
CA PHE A 112 -5.95 24.86 -13.21
C PHE A 112 -7.16 24.24 -13.93
N VAL A 113 -7.46 22.95 -13.68
CA VAL A 113 -8.41 22.13 -14.48
C VAL A 113 -7.98 22.01 -15.96
N SER A 114 -6.91 22.68 -16.33
CA SER A 114 -6.23 22.58 -17.63
C SER A 114 -4.90 21.84 -17.45
N PRO A 115 -4.39 21.17 -18.49
CA PRO A 115 -3.08 20.51 -18.41
C PRO A 115 -1.97 21.47 -18.00
N ALA A 116 -1.06 20.99 -17.16
CA ALA A 116 0.21 21.65 -16.85
C ALA A 116 1.36 20.83 -17.46
N GLU A 117 2.37 21.50 -18.03
CA GLU A 117 3.50 20.87 -18.70
C GLU A 117 4.22 19.84 -17.79
N ILE A 118 4.37 20.19 -16.52
CA ILE A 118 4.99 19.34 -15.49
C ILE A 118 4.35 17.96 -15.35
N THR A 119 3.10 17.80 -15.78
CA THR A 119 2.42 16.48 -15.77
C THR A 119 3.09 15.48 -16.71
N ALA A 120 3.58 15.96 -17.86
CA ALA A 120 4.33 15.13 -18.80
C ALA A 120 5.68 14.70 -18.19
N ASP A 121 6.39 15.61 -17.53
CA ASP A 121 7.66 15.29 -16.87
C ASP A 121 7.51 14.14 -15.86
N VAL A 122 6.44 14.18 -15.05
CA VAL A 122 6.17 13.10 -14.07
C VAL A 122 5.83 11.79 -14.77
N ALA A 123 5.05 11.83 -15.85
CA ALA A 123 4.72 10.63 -16.63
C ALA A 123 5.97 10.01 -17.26
N GLU A 124 6.89 10.81 -17.77
CA GLU A 124 8.19 10.36 -18.31
C GLU A 124 9.05 9.68 -17.23
N LEU A 125 9.16 10.29 -16.05
CA LEU A 125 9.88 9.68 -14.92
C LEU A 125 9.28 8.33 -14.49
N LEU A 126 7.96 8.19 -14.53
CA LEU A 126 7.28 6.93 -14.23
C LEU A 126 7.47 5.90 -15.35
N ARG A 127 7.39 6.32 -16.61
CA ARG A 127 7.70 5.46 -17.77
C ARG A 127 9.10 4.87 -17.66
N ASP A 128 10.09 5.70 -17.38
CA ASP A 128 11.49 5.29 -17.31
C ASP A 128 11.77 4.35 -16.15
N ARG A 129 11.00 4.48 -15.06
CA ARG A 129 11.12 3.59 -13.88
C ARG A 129 10.43 2.24 -14.05
N PHE A 130 9.21 2.25 -14.62
CA PHE A 130 8.34 1.07 -14.64
C PHE A 130 8.22 0.40 -16.01
N GLY A 131 8.79 1.00 -17.08
CA GLY A 131 8.75 0.45 -18.43
C GLY A 131 7.37 0.44 -19.09
N LEU A 132 6.37 1.11 -18.51
CA LEU A 132 5.02 1.24 -19.07
C LEU A 132 4.88 2.56 -19.83
N PRO A 133 4.40 2.54 -21.10
CA PRO A 133 4.49 3.70 -22.00
C PRO A 133 3.58 4.87 -21.63
N LEU A 134 2.41 4.63 -21.06
CA LEU A 134 1.41 5.67 -20.80
C LEU A 134 0.92 5.66 -19.35
N TRP A 135 0.67 6.87 -18.81
CA TRP A 135 0.28 7.08 -17.42
C TRP A 135 -0.91 8.02 -17.28
N ARG A 136 -1.70 7.82 -16.23
CA ARG A 136 -2.76 8.71 -15.75
C ARG A 136 -2.58 8.98 -14.26
N PHE A 137 -3.06 10.14 -13.81
CA PHE A 137 -2.94 10.57 -12.42
C PHE A 137 -4.30 10.58 -11.74
N THR A 138 -4.29 10.27 -10.44
CA THR A 138 -5.43 10.24 -9.54
C THR A 138 -5.02 10.91 -8.22
N ASN A 139 -5.88 10.88 -7.19
CA ASN A 139 -5.58 11.50 -5.90
C ASN A 139 -5.26 10.47 -4.79
N SER A 140 -5.43 9.20 -5.07
CA SER A 140 -5.20 8.12 -4.11
C SER A 140 -4.92 6.78 -4.79
N GLY A 141 -4.36 5.83 -4.03
CA GLY A 141 -4.24 4.44 -4.49
C GLY A 141 -5.60 3.78 -4.74
N THR A 142 -6.62 4.14 -3.98
CA THR A 142 -7.99 3.65 -4.19
C THR A 142 -8.53 4.04 -5.56
N GLU A 143 -8.35 5.29 -5.97
CA GLU A 143 -8.74 5.73 -7.31
C GLU A 143 -7.89 5.05 -8.39
N SER A 144 -6.58 4.92 -8.18
CA SER A 144 -5.68 4.25 -9.14
C SER A 144 -6.10 2.81 -9.41
N THR A 145 -6.38 2.03 -8.37
CA THR A 145 -6.83 0.63 -8.53
C THR A 145 -8.23 0.52 -9.10
N MET A 146 -9.14 1.42 -8.71
CA MET A 146 -10.49 1.50 -9.26
C MET A 146 -10.47 1.73 -10.78
N ASP A 147 -9.66 2.70 -11.22
CA ASP A 147 -9.58 3.04 -12.64
C ASP A 147 -8.82 1.97 -13.45
N ALA A 148 -7.76 1.37 -12.91
CA ALA A 148 -7.06 0.26 -13.54
C ALA A 148 -7.98 -0.96 -13.76
N ILE A 149 -8.81 -1.32 -12.76
CA ILE A 149 -9.82 -2.39 -12.91
C ILE A 149 -10.85 -2.03 -13.97
N ARG A 150 -11.30 -0.76 -14.03
CA ARG A 150 -12.23 -0.30 -15.07
C ARG A 150 -11.61 -0.40 -16.47
N VAL A 151 -10.33 -0.05 -16.61
CA VAL A 151 -9.58 -0.22 -17.86
C VAL A 151 -9.50 -1.70 -18.26
N ALA A 152 -9.15 -2.59 -17.32
CA ALA A 152 -9.08 -4.03 -17.58
C ALA A 152 -10.43 -4.60 -18.06
N ARG A 153 -11.53 -4.19 -17.44
CA ARG A 153 -12.89 -4.53 -17.91
C ARG A 153 -13.16 -3.97 -19.31
N GLY A 154 -12.70 -2.76 -19.58
CA GLY A 154 -12.83 -2.13 -20.91
C GLY A 154 -12.05 -2.86 -22.00
N VAL A 155 -10.85 -3.38 -21.69
CA VAL A 155 -10.03 -4.19 -22.62
C VAL A 155 -10.71 -5.51 -22.90
N THR A 156 -11.05 -6.25 -21.85
CA THR A 156 -11.46 -7.65 -21.96
C THR A 156 -12.95 -7.85 -22.25
N GLY A 157 -13.80 -6.86 -21.93
CA GLY A 157 -15.26 -7.00 -21.96
C GLY A 157 -15.81 -7.95 -20.90
N ARG A 158 -15.03 -8.27 -19.87
CA ARG A 158 -15.38 -9.20 -18.81
C ARG A 158 -15.65 -8.43 -17.50
N ASP A 159 -16.46 -9.01 -16.58
CA ASP A 159 -16.91 -8.31 -15.37
C ASP A 159 -16.14 -8.68 -14.11
N LYS A 160 -15.75 -9.97 -13.97
CA LYS A 160 -15.15 -10.48 -12.75
C LYS A 160 -13.71 -10.06 -12.58
N ILE A 161 -13.27 -10.01 -11.33
CA ILE A 161 -11.87 -9.85 -10.98
C ILE A 161 -11.41 -10.97 -10.06
N VAL A 162 -10.11 -11.23 -10.07
CA VAL A 162 -9.44 -12.07 -9.07
C VAL A 162 -8.56 -11.19 -8.20
N LYS A 163 -8.54 -11.44 -6.90
CA LYS A 163 -7.60 -10.87 -5.94
C LYS A 163 -7.14 -11.92 -4.93
N VAL A 164 -6.09 -11.61 -4.19
CA VAL A 164 -5.60 -12.48 -3.11
C VAL A 164 -6.35 -12.20 -1.81
N GLU A 165 -6.63 -13.26 -1.02
CA GLU A 165 -7.10 -13.12 0.36
C GLU A 165 -6.11 -12.30 1.19
N GLY A 166 -6.61 -11.37 2.02
CA GLY A 166 -5.76 -10.46 2.78
C GLY A 166 -5.19 -9.29 1.97
N GLY A 167 -5.24 -9.33 0.64
CA GLY A 167 -4.77 -8.25 -0.23
C GLY A 167 -5.59 -6.98 -0.05
N TYR A 168 -4.90 -5.82 0.05
CA TYR A 168 -5.53 -4.51 0.21
C TYR A 168 -5.26 -3.63 -1.02
N HIS A 169 -6.32 -3.26 -1.71
CA HIS A 169 -6.25 -2.47 -2.95
C HIS A 169 -7.06 -1.17 -2.90
N GLY A 170 -7.23 -0.62 -1.70
CA GLY A 170 -8.07 0.54 -1.45
C GLY A 170 -9.43 0.18 -0.85
N HIS A 171 -10.35 1.15 -0.86
CA HIS A 171 -11.65 1.02 -0.19
C HIS A 171 -12.86 1.27 -1.10
N HIS A 172 -12.70 1.10 -2.42
CA HIS A 172 -13.84 0.99 -3.33
C HIS A 172 -14.42 -0.43 -3.27
N ASP A 173 -15.72 -0.56 -3.49
CA ASP A 173 -16.48 -1.79 -3.21
C ASP A 173 -15.87 -3.06 -3.80
N VAL A 174 -15.43 -2.99 -5.07
CA VAL A 174 -14.94 -4.15 -5.82
C VAL A 174 -13.74 -4.86 -5.16
N VAL A 175 -12.93 -4.15 -4.37
CA VAL A 175 -11.78 -4.71 -3.67
C VAL A 175 -11.99 -4.85 -2.16
N MET A 176 -13.16 -4.39 -1.65
CA MET A 176 -13.57 -4.54 -0.26
C MET A 176 -14.12 -5.95 0.04
N VAL A 177 -13.42 -6.97 -0.46
CA VAL A 177 -13.74 -8.38 -0.30
C VAL A 177 -12.52 -9.10 0.28
N SER A 178 -12.72 -9.86 1.34
CA SER A 178 -11.72 -10.71 2.03
C SER A 178 -10.40 -10.00 2.34
N GLN A 179 -10.45 -8.74 2.83
CA GLN A 179 -9.24 -7.99 3.27
C GLN A 179 -8.75 -8.49 4.63
N LYS A 180 -9.67 -8.71 5.56
CA LYS A 180 -9.45 -9.33 6.88
C LYS A 180 -10.69 -10.15 7.23
N PRO A 181 -10.94 -11.25 6.50
CA PRO A 181 -12.15 -12.02 6.71
C PRO A 181 -12.15 -12.64 8.11
N ASP A 182 -13.33 -12.74 8.71
CA ASP A 182 -13.52 -13.58 9.89
C ASP A 182 -13.27 -15.03 9.47
N LEU A 183 -12.33 -15.70 10.12
CA LEU A 183 -11.92 -17.07 9.78
C LEU A 183 -13.08 -18.08 9.83
N ARG A 184 -14.16 -17.77 10.55
CA ARG A 184 -15.38 -18.59 10.56
C ARG A 184 -16.11 -18.60 9.22
N PHE A 185 -15.88 -17.59 8.37
CA PHE A 185 -16.54 -17.43 7.07
C PHE A 185 -15.57 -17.42 5.90
N ALA A 186 -14.26 -17.45 6.17
CA ALA A 186 -13.22 -17.36 5.14
C ALA A 186 -13.16 -18.60 4.21
N GLY A 187 -13.72 -19.73 4.65
CA GLY A 187 -13.59 -21.01 3.94
C GLY A 187 -12.26 -21.71 4.18
N PRO A 188 -11.96 -22.78 3.44
CA PRO A 188 -10.68 -23.49 3.56
C PRO A 188 -9.54 -22.66 2.99
N ALA A 189 -8.33 -22.83 3.54
CA ALA A 189 -7.16 -22.02 3.19
C ALA A 189 -6.71 -22.14 1.71
N ASP A 190 -6.95 -23.29 1.10
CA ASP A 190 -6.64 -23.59 -0.31
C ASP A 190 -7.77 -23.19 -1.29
N ASN A 191 -8.93 -22.81 -0.76
CA ASN A 191 -10.06 -22.33 -1.55
C ASN A 191 -10.89 -21.31 -0.75
N PRO A 192 -10.35 -20.12 -0.48
CA PRO A 192 -11.00 -19.12 0.33
C PRO A 192 -12.31 -18.63 -0.30
N LEU A 193 -13.26 -18.27 0.54
CA LEU A 193 -14.53 -17.69 0.12
C LEU A 193 -14.42 -16.16 0.01
N SER A 194 -15.17 -15.59 -0.93
CA SER A 194 -15.33 -14.14 -1.02
C SER A 194 -16.25 -13.65 0.10
N VAL A 195 -15.68 -12.89 1.05
CA VAL A 195 -16.39 -12.37 2.23
C VAL A 195 -16.39 -10.84 2.16
N PRO A 196 -17.55 -10.16 2.29
CA PRO A 196 -17.56 -8.69 2.30
C PRO A 196 -16.78 -8.15 3.51
N SER A 197 -15.87 -7.21 3.27
CA SER A 197 -15.03 -6.60 4.32
C SER A 197 -15.72 -5.45 5.06
N SER A 198 -16.89 -5.04 4.61
CA SER A 198 -17.70 -3.99 5.23
C SER A 198 -19.19 -4.21 4.96
N ALA A 199 -20.02 -3.76 5.88
CA ALA A 199 -21.45 -3.55 5.59
C ALA A 199 -21.56 -2.54 4.44
N GLY A 200 -22.51 -2.74 3.55
CA GLY A 200 -22.72 -1.91 2.35
C GLY A 200 -22.08 -2.45 1.07
N VAL A 201 -21.13 -3.36 1.15
CA VAL A 201 -20.66 -4.11 -0.02
C VAL A 201 -21.76 -5.05 -0.49
N THR A 202 -22.17 -4.91 -1.76
CA THR A 202 -23.34 -5.64 -2.29
C THR A 202 -22.98 -7.09 -2.64
N GLU A 203 -23.99 -7.98 -2.64
CA GLU A 203 -23.82 -9.38 -3.04
C GLU A 203 -23.30 -9.52 -4.49
N ALA A 204 -23.68 -8.62 -5.38
CA ALA A 204 -23.19 -8.60 -6.75
C ALA A 204 -21.67 -8.41 -6.80
N VAL A 205 -21.15 -7.48 -6.01
CA VAL A 205 -19.70 -7.24 -5.89
C VAL A 205 -18.99 -8.48 -5.33
N VAL A 206 -19.52 -9.08 -4.27
CA VAL A 206 -18.94 -10.28 -3.65
C VAL A 206 -18.89 -11.44 -4.66
N ARG A 207 -19.99 -11.66 -5.42
CA ARG A 207 -20.07 -12.71 -6.45
C ARG A 207 -19.07 -12.49 -7.60
N ASP A 208 -18.82 -11.22 -7.98
CA ASP A 208 -17.99 -10.89 -9.12
C ASP A 208 -16.51 -10.65 -8.73
N THR A 209 -16.16 -10.80 -7.44
CA THR A 209 -14.80 -10.75 -6.92
C THR A 209 -14.37 -12.13 -6.42
N ILE A 210 -13.53 -12.81 -7.17
CA ILE A 210 -12.98 -14.13 -6.83
C ILE A 210 -11.75 -13.91 -5.94
N VAL A 211 -11.67 -14.69 -4.85
CA VAL A 211 -10.54 -14.63 -3.92
C VAL A 211 -9.75 -15.93 -3.99
N ILE A 212 -8.43 -15.82 -4.03
CA ILE A 212 -7.51 -16.98 -4.08
C ILE A 212 -6.41 -16.83 -3.02
N PRO A 213 -5.72 -17.90 -2.63
CA PRO A 213 -4.53 -17.82 -1.79
C PRO A 213 -3.37 -17.12 -2.51
N PHE A 214 -2.49 -16.44 -1.76
CA PHE A 214 -1.20 -15.99 -2.27
C PHE A 214 -0.25 -17.20 -2.43
N ASN A 215 0.65 -17.14 -3.40
CA ASN A 215 1.60 -18.22 -3.71
C ASN A 215 0.94 -19.55 -4.19
N ASP A 216 -0.27 -19.47 -4.72
CA ASP A 216 -0.98 -20.61 -5.32
C ASP A 216 -1.34 -20.29 -6.80
N ALA A 217 -0.43 -20.65 -7.71
CA ALA A 217 -0.62 -20.45 -9.15
C ALA A 217 -1.73 -21.39 -9.70
N GLU A 218 -1.93 -22.57 -9.12
CA GLU A 218 -3.00 -23.48 -9.55
C GLU A 218 -4.38 -22.93 -9.19
N ALA A 219 -4.52 -22.25 -8.05
CA ALA A 219 -5.76 -21.57 -7.70
C ALA A 219 -6.09 -20.45 -8.71
N LEU A 220 -5.07 -19.71 -9.18
CA LEU A 220 -5.24 -18.72 -10.24
C LEU A 220 -5.70 -19.38 -11.55
N GLU A 221 -5.04 -20.45 -11.98
CA GLU A 221 -5.41 -21.21 -13.18
C GLU A 221 -6.88 -21.69 -13.11
N ARG A 222 -7.28 -22.27 -11.97
CA ARG A 222 -8.69 -22.67 -11.75
C ARG A 222 -9.65 -21.49 -11.82
N ALA A 223 -9.29 -20.34 -11.24
CA ALA A 223 -10.13 -19.14 -11.24
C ALA A 223 -10.32 -18.57 -12.66
N LEU A 224 -9.29 -18.64 -13.52
CA LEU A 224 -9.32 -18.10 -14.87
C LEU A 224 -9.90 -19.07 -15.92
N SER A 225 -10.07 -20.34 -15.61
CA SER A 225 -10.49 -21.40 -16.56
C SER A 225 -11.81 -21.11 -17.29
N ARG A 226 -12.69 -20.27 -16.72
CA ARG A 226 -13.97 -19.88 -17.33
C ARG A 226 -13.85 -18.75 -18.33
N ASN A 227 -12.70 -18.10 -18.44
CA ASN A 227 -12.43 -16.95 -19.30
C ASN A 227 -13.42 -15.76 -19.09
N ASP A 228 -13.95 -15.57 -17.89
CA ASP A 228 -14.90 -14.51 -17.53
C ASP A 228 -14.27 -13.44 -16.58
N VAL A 229 -12.96 -13.53 -16.33
CA VAL A 229 -12.20 -12.64 -15.44
C VAL A 229 -11.49 -11.56 -16.25
N ALA A 230 -11.74 -10.30 -15.90
CA ALA A 230 -11.14 -9.13 -16.54
C ALA A 230 -9.68 -8.93 -16.11
N CYS A 231 -9.41 -9.06 -14.82
CA CYS A 231 -8.06 -8.88 -14.29
C CYS A 231 -7.80 -9.72 -13.04
N PHE A 232 -6.52 -10.01 -12.83
CA PHE A 232 -5.95 -10.35 -11.53
C PHE A 232 -5.22 -9.14 -10.99
N ILE A 233 -5.70 -8.58 -9.86
CA ILE A 233 -5.03 -7.53 -9.13
C ILE A 233 -4.32 -8.10 -7.92
N VAL A 234 -3.04 -7.79 -7.76
CA VAL A 234 -2.20 -8.35 -6.69
C VAL A 234 -1.16 -7.34 -6.22
N GLU A 235 -0.89 -7.30 -4.91
CA GLU A 235 0.35 -6.74 -4.38
C GLU A 235 1.46 -7.73 -4.72
N PRO A 236 2.50 -7.38 -5.52
CA PRO A 236 3.55 -8.33 -5.89
C PRO A 236 4.34 -8.84 -4.68
N VAL A 237 4.36 -8.10 -3.60
CA VAL A 237 4.68 -8.50 -2.24
C VAL A 237 3.57 -8.00 -1.35
N MET A 238 2.93 -8.89 -0.60
CA MET A 238 1.82 -8.49 0.27
C MET A 238 2.36 -7.79 1.52
N GLU A 239 2.05 -6.50 1.65
CA GLU A 239 2.58 -5.66 2.74
C GLU A 239 1.50 -5.13 3.70
N ASN A 240 0.25 -5.55 3.54
CA ASN A 240 -0.84 -5.15 4.42
C ASN A 240 -1.17 -6.17 5.54
N ILE A 241 -0.58 -7.36 5.46
CA ILE A 241 -0.71 -8.45 6.42
C ILE A 241 0.63 -8.79 7.12
N GLY A 242 1.57 -7.88 7.12
CA GLY A 242 2.99 -8.07 7.35
C GLY A 242 3.73 -7.97 6.03
N ILE A 243 4.88 -8.65 5.89
CA ILE A 243 5.55 -8.79 4.59
C ILE A 243 5.49 -10.27 4.20
N CYS A 244 4.66 -10.59 3.21
CA CYS A 244 4.61 -11.93 2.63
C CYS A 244 5.22 -11.90 1.23
N LEU A 245 6.36 -12.58 1.08
CA LEU A 245 7.12 -12.62 -0.16
C LEU A 245 6.50 -13.63 -1.15
N PRO A 246 6.56 -13.35 -2.46
CA PRO A 246 6.25 -14.37 -3.45
C PRO A 246 7.26 -15.51 -3.38
N LEU A 247 6.80 -16.74 -3.51
CA LEU A 247 7.69 -17.88 -3.69
C LEU A 247 8.41 -17.80 -5.04
N PRO A 248 9.62 -18.36 -5.16
CA PRO A 248 10.34 -18.40 -6.43
C PRO A 248 9.48 -19.00 -7.55
N GLY A 249 9.37 -18.30 -8.68
CA GLY A 249 8.59 -18.72 -9.85
C GLY A 249 7.10 -18.36 -9.80
N TYR A 250 6.55 -17.97 -8.65
CA TYR A 250 5.11 -17.69 -8.53
C TYR A 250 4.63 -16.54 -9.44
N LEU A 251 5.33 -15.41 -9.44
CA LEU A 251 4.90 -14.26 -10.25
C LEU A 251 5.14 -14.47 -11.75
N GLU A 252 6.13 -15.24 -12.12
CA GLU A 252 6.36 -15.70 -13.50
C GLU A 252 5.19 -16.58 -13.98
N ASP A 253 4.75 -17.53 -13.16
CA ASP A 253 3.57 -18.34 -13.43
C ASP A 253 2.30 -17.48 -13.50
N VAL A 254 2.12 -16.54 -12.57
CA VAL A 254 1.01 -15.57 -12.63
C VAL A 254 1.01 -14.82 -13.97
N ARG A 255 2.17 -14.35 -14.43
CA ARG A 255 2.27 -13.63 -15.71
C ARG A 255 1.94 -14.55 -16.89
N ARG A 256 2.43 -15.77 -16.90
CA ARG A 256 2.12 -16.77 -17.93
C ARG A 256 0.63 -17.08 -17.99
N ILE A 257 0.04 -17.47 -16.84
CA ILE A 257 -1.36 -17.86 -16.71
C ILE A 257 -2.30 -16.72 -17.16
N THR A 258 -2.05 -15.49 -16.67
CA THR A 258 -2.89 -14.34 -17.06
C THR A 258 -2.86 -14.06 -18.56
N ARG A 259 -1.70 -14.22 -19.22
CA ARG A 259 -1.58 -14.09 -20.70
C ARG A 259 -2.32 -15.20 -21.42
N GLU A 260 -2.19 -16.44 -21.01
CA GLU A 260 -2.85 -17.60 -21.64
C GLU A 260 -4.38 -17.45 -21.62
N HIS A 261 -4.93 -16.87 -20.55
CA HIS A 261 -6.37 -16.65 -20.39
C HIS A 261 -6.85 -15.26 -20.90
N GLY A 262 -5.97 -14.41 -21.41
CA GLY A 262 -6.31 -13.06 -21.84
C GLY A 262 -6.89 -12.21 -20.69
N THR A 263 -6.39 -12.41 -19.49
CA THR A 263 -6.74 -11.67 -18.26
C THR A 263 -5.66 -10.63 -17.98
N MET A 264 -6.03 -9.38 -17.70
CA MET A 264 -5.07 -8.32 -17.41
C MET A 264 -4.41 -8.53 -16.05
N LEU A 265 -3.08 -8.47 -15.98
CA LEU A 265 -2.33 -8.47 -14.72
C LEU A 265 -2.12 -7.03 -14.24
N ILE A 266 -2.61 -6.72 -13.05
CA ILE A 266 -2.44 -5.42 -12.39
C ILE A 266 -1.56 -5.62 -11.16
N PHE A 267 -0.38 -5.00 -11.13
CA PHE A 267 0.40 -4.89 -9.92
C PHE A 267 -0.01 -3.65 -9.13
N ASP A 268 -0.53 -3.89 -7.93
CA ASP A 268 -0.74 -2.82 -6.96
C ASP A 268 0.58 -2.54 -6.23
N GLU A 269 1.28 -1.54 -6.72
CA GLU A 269 2.52 -1.05 -6.15
C GLU A 269 2.33 0.22 -5.31
N VAL A 270 1.15 0.46 -4.81
CA VAL A 270 0.85 1.59 -3.92
C VAL A 270 1.75 1.58 -2.68
N LYS A 271 2.18 0.40 -2.22
CA LYS A 271 3.15 0.25 -1.12
C LYS A 271 4.57 0.00 -1.59
N THR A 272 4.78 -0.74 -2.66
CA THR A 272 6.11 -1.19 -3.11
C THR A 272 6.78 -0.23 -4.10
N GLY A 273 6.04 0.63 -4.77
CA GLY A 273 6.46 1.40 -5.95
C GLY A 273 7.75 2.20 -5.86
N ILE A 274 8.13 2.70 -4.68
CA ILE A 274 9.46 3.31 -4.44
C ILE A 274 10.22 2.54 -3.37
N THR A 275 9.50 1.99 -2.40
CA THR A 275 10.11 1.37 -1.22
C THR A 275 10.78 0.03 -1.53
N ALA A 276 10.37 -0.66 -2.59
CA ALA A 276 11.01 -1.90 -3.05
C ALA A 276 12.34 -1.65 -3.79
N GLY A 277 12.53 -0.46 -4.32
CA GLY A 277 13.69 -0.05 -5.11
C GLY A 277 13.32 1.01 -6.13
N TRP A 278 14.26 1.44 -6.96
CA TRP A 278 14.06 2.52 -7.92
C TRP A 278 12.94 2.24 -8.94
N SER A 279 12.79 0.98 -9.37
CA SER A 279 11.74 0.53 -10.31
C SER A 279 10.62 -0.25 -9.63
N GLY A 280 10.41 -0.04 -8.32
CA GLY A 280 9.41 -0.76 -7.54
C GLY A 280 9.63 -2.27 -7.47
N ALA A 281 8.59 -2.99 -7.08
CA ALA A 281 8.61 -4.45 -7.09
C ALA A 281 8.60 -5.02 -8.51
N THR A 282 8.00 -4.33 -9.49
CA THR A 282 8.09 -4.70 -10.91
C THR A 282 9.52 -4.91 -11.35
N GLY A 283 10.41 -3.94 -11.07
CA GLY A 283 11.83 -4.06 -11.40
C GLY A 283 12.58 -5.03 -10.50
N ALA A 284 12.32 -5.03 -9.20
CA ALA A 284 13.01 -5.88 -8.23
C ALA A 284 12.73 -7.39 -8.45
N LEU A 285 11.54 -7.75 -8.94
CA LEU A 285 11.11 -9.13 -9.18
C LEU A 285 11.15 -9.51 -10.67
N ALA A 286 11.51 -8.55 -11.55
CA ALA A 286 11.66 -8.74 -12.99
C ALA A 286 10.42 -9.34 -13.70
N VAL A 287 9.21 -9.04 -13.21
CA VAL A 287 7.95 -9.45 -13.83
C VAL A 287 7.17 -8.22 -14.26
N GLN A 288 6.90 -8.09 -15.57
CA GLN A 288 6.19 -6.96 -16.14
C GLN A 288 4.67 -7.22 -16.20
N PRO A 289 3.84 -6.46 -15.45
CA PRO A 289 2.39 -6.54 -15.54
C PRO A 289 1.86 -5.76 -16.75
N ASP A 290 0.55 -5.86 -17.01
CA ASP A 290 -0.12 -5.03 -18.02
C ASP A 290 -0.38 -3.61 -17.50
N MET A 291 -0.61 -3.48 -16.18
CA MET A 291 -0.78 -2.18 -15.50
C MET A 291 -0.11 -2.18 -14.11
N VAL A 292 0.34 -1.00 -13.70
CA VAL A 292 0.86 -0.70 -12.35
C VAL A 292 0.06 0.41 -11.73
N CYS A 293 -0.33 0.26 -10.45
CA CYS A 293 -0.96 1.30 -9.64
C CYS A 293 0.03 1.84 -8.61
N LEU A 294 0.14 3.15 -8.51
CA LEU A 294 1.03 3.87 -7.59
C LEU A 294 0.26 4.88 -6.75
N ALA A 295 0.80 5.21 -5.60
CA ALA A 295 0.38 6.32 -4.73
C ALA A 295 1.43 6.57 -3.64
N LYS A 296 1.02 7.06 -2.48
CA LYS A 296 1.83 7.17 -1.26
C LYS A 296 3.19 7.85 -1.50
N SER A 297 4.25 7.05 -1.60
CA SER A 297 5.64 7.54 -1.67
C SER A 297 5.94 8.46 -2.84
N ILE A 298 5.20 8.39 -3.95
CA ILE A 298 5.37 9.30 -5.08
C ILE A 298 4.93 10.73 -4.78
N GLY A 299 4.13 10.95 -3.75
CA GLY A 299 3.51 12.24 -3.42
C GLY A 299 4.24 13.07 -2.36
N GLY A 300 5.32 12.54 -1.74
CA GLY A 300 6.07 13.28 -0.70
C GLY A 300 5.21 13.77 0.47
N GLY A 301 4.09 13.10 0.76
CA GLY A 301 3.12 13.44 1.79
C GLY A 301 1.86 14.15 1.28
N LEU A 302 1.80 14.53 0.00
CA LEU A 302 0.58 15.04 -0.63
C LEU A 302 -0.27 13.92 -1.23
N PRO A 303 -1.60 14.11 -1.32
CA PRO A 303 -2.50 13.12 -1.92
C PRO A 303 -2.27 13.03 -3.43
N VAL A 304 -1.79 11.87 -3.88
CA VAL A 304 -1.58 11.54 -5.29
C VAL A 304 -1.71 10.04 -5.50
N GLY A 305 -2.16 9.68 -6.67
CA GLY A 305 -2.06 8.35 -7.24
C GLY A 305 -1.72 8.44 -8.73
N ALA A 306 -1.30 7.32 -9.28
CA ALA A 306 -1.08 7.15 -10.70
C ALA A 306 -1.35 5.70 -11.08
N PHE A 307 -1.77 5.47 -12.32
CA PHE A 307 -1.72 4.15 -12.92
C PHE A 307 -1.16 4.25 -14.33
N GLY A 308 -0.31 3.30 -14.65
CA GLY A 308 0.30 3.17 -15.96
C GLY A 308 -0.05 1.83 -16.58
N GLY A 309 -0.01 1.75 -17.90
CA GLY A 309 -0.34 0.54 -18.61
C GLY A 309 0.26 0.45 -20.00
N THR A 310 0.10 -0.73 -20.60
CA THR A 310 0.43 -1.00 -22.00
C THR A 310 -0.39 -0.11 -22.94
N LEU A 311 0.02 0.01 -24.19
CA LEU A 311 -0.73 0.75 -25.21
C LEU A 311 -2.16 0.19 -25.39
N GLU A 312 -2.34 -1.11 -25.28
CA GLU A 312 -3.64 -1.78 -25.34
C GLU A 312 -4.57 -1.30 -24.22
N CYS A 313 -4.05 -1.30 -22.98
CA CYS A 313 -4.81 -0.85 -21.82
C CYS A 313 -5.15 0.63 -21.90
N MET A 314 -4.16 1.48 -22.11
CA MET A 314 -4.36 2.93 -22.09
C MET A 314 -5.10 3.45 -23.32
N GLY A 315 -5.06 2.73 -24.44
CA GLY A 315 -5.84 3.00 -25.65
C GLY A 315 -7.36 2.96 -25.42
N GLN A 316 -7.83 2.28 -24.39
CA GLN A 316 -9.25 2.31 -24.01
C GLN A 316 -9.69 3.70 -23.50
N ILE A 317 -8.77 4.44 -22.89
CA ILE A 317 -9.01 5.81 -22.45
C ILE A 317 -8.87 6.78 -23.64
N GLU A 318 -7.85 6.59 -24.48
CA GLU A 318 -7.62 7.44 -25.67
C GLU A 318 -8.79 7.36 -26.66
N SER A 319 -9.37 6.19 -26.83
CA SER A 319 -10.54 5.98 -27.71
C SER A 319 -11.87 6.50 -27.09
N GLY A 320 -11.85 6.94 -25.83
CA GLY A 320 -13.06 7.34 -25.10
C GLY A 320 -13.96 6.19 -24.64
N LYS A 321 -13.57 4.94 -24.87
CA LYS A 321 -14.33 3.76 -24.45
C LYS A 321 -14.35 3.62 -22.91
N VAL A 322 -13.26 4.00 -22.25
CA VAL A 322 -13.17 4.07 -20.79
C VAL A 322 -13.00 5.52 -20.34
N VAL A 323 -13.88 5.98 -19.47
CA VAL A 323 -13.84 7.34 -18.92
C VAL A 323 -12.96 7.37 -17.68
N HIS A 324 -11.97 8.28 -17.67
CA HIS A 324 -11.15 8.61 -16.49
C HIS A 324 -11.19 10.13 -16.29
N VAL A 325 -11.79 10.56 -15.20
CA VAL A 325 -12.00 11.98 -14.85
C VAL A 325 -11.71 12.25 -13.38
N GLY A 326 -11.34 13.48 -13.05
CA GLY A 326 -11.12 13.93 -11.68
C GLY A 326 -10.65 15.36 -11.66
N THR A 327 -11.32 16.22 -10.90
CA THR A 327 -11.03 17.66 -10.82
C THR A 327 -9.59 17.96 -10.38
N TYR A 328 -9.05 17.15 -9.49
CA TYR A 328 -7.72 17.36 -8.91
C TYR A 328 -6.63 16.51 -9.57
N ASN A 329 -6.97 15.68 -10.55
CA ASN A 329 -6.04 14.78 -11.20
C ASN A 329 -4.92 15.54 -11.90
N GLY A 330 -3.66 15.26 -11.53
CA GLY A 330 -2.51 15.90 -12.14
C GLY A 330 -2.41 17.40 -11.87
N ASN A 331 -2.95 17.89 -10.74
CA ASN A 331 -2.84 19.31 -10.40
C ASN A 331 -1.35 19.73 -10.23
N PRO A 332 -0.99 20.97 -10.62
CA PRO A 332 0.40 21.39 -10.72
C PRO A 332 1.16 21.35 -9.39
N LEU A 333 0.51 21.61 -8.25
CA LEU A 333 1.17 21.53 -6.94
C LEU A 333 1.65 20.11 -6.65
N VAL A 334 0.78 19.13 -6.83
CA VAL A 334 1.09 17.72 -6.55
C VAL A 334 2.06 17.16 -7.58
N MET A 335 1.95 17.55 -8.86
CA MET A 335 2.89 17.15 -9.91
C MET A 335 4.29 17.74 -9.69
N ALA A 336 4.41 18.99 -9.24
CA ALA A 336 5.69 19.57 -8.87
C ALA A 336 6.38 18.78 -7.76
N VAL A 337 5.63 18.44 -6.71
CA VAL A 337 6.16 17.62 -5.62
C VAL A 337 6.50 16.21 -6.09
N ALA A 338 5.64 15.56 -6.88
CA ALA A 338 5.91 14.23 -7.43
C ALA A 338 7.19 14.21 -8.29
N LYS A 339 7.37 15.23 -9.15
CA LYS A 339 8.61 15.41 -9.93
C LYS A 339 9.83 15.50 -9.01
N THR A 340 9.80 16.39 -8.01
CA THR A 340 10.90 16.53 -7.05
C THR A 340 11.18 15.23 -6.30
N VAL A 341 10.15 14.53 -5.86
CA VAL A 341 10.30 13.24 -5.16
C VAL A 341 10.95 12.21 -6.06
N LEU A 342 10.48 12.07 -7.28
CA LEU A 342 10.98 11.08 -8.22
C LEU A 342 12.38 11.42 -8.77
N ALA A 343 12.64 12.69 -9.10
CA ALA A 343 13.90 13.07 -9.71
C ALA A 343 15.03 13.34 -8.70
N ASP A 344 14.71 14.02 -7.59
CA ASP A 344 15.74 14.64 -6.73
C ASP A 344 15.84 13.99 -5.34
N VAL A 345 14.73 13.41 -4.82
CA VAL A 345 14.70 12.85 -3.46
C VAL A 345 14.89 11.33 -3.48
N CYS A 346 14.10 10.62 -4.29
CA CYS A 346 14.13 9.15 -4.37
C CYS A 346 14.97 8.69 -5.57
N THR A 347 16.23 9.15 -5.63
CA THR A 347 17.18 8.72 -6.66
C THR A 347 17.55 7.24 -6.50
N GLN A 348 18.20 6.67 -7.50
CA GLN A 348 18.64 5.28 -7.45
C GLN A 348 19.58 5.03 -6.28
N GLU A 349 20.51 5.97 -6.02
CA GLU A 349 21.46 5.89 -4.91
C GLU A 349 20.75 5.98 -3.55
N VAL A 350 19.79 6.91 -3.39
CA VAL A 350 19.06 7.09 -2.13
C VAL A 350 18.19 5.87 -1.84
N THR A 351 17.50 5.34 -2.84
CA THR A 351 16.68 4.13 -2.66
C THR A 351 17.55 2.93 -2.29
N ALA A 352 18.69 2.70 -2.98
CA ALA A 352 19.62 1.62 -2.68
C ALA A 352 20.23 1.76 -1.27
N ALA A 353 20.64 2.97 -0.89
CA ALA A 353 21.18 3.24 0.46
C ALA A 353 20.14 3.00 1.55
N THR A 354 18.87 3.33 1.29
CA THR A 354 17.79 3.10 2.26
C THR A 354 17.50 1.60 2.42
N VAL A 355 17.48 0.85 1.32
CA VAL A 355 17.37 -0.62 1.36
C VAL A 355 18.50 -1.25 2.17
N ALA A 356 19.74 -0.83 1.95
CA ALA A 356 20.91 -1.33 2.68
C ALA A 356 20.83 -1.02 4.19
N ARG A 357 20.39 0.20 4.56
CA ARG A 357 20.19 0.56 5.99
C ARG A 357 19.10 -0.26 6.65
N ASN A 358 18.00 -0.51 5.93
CA ASN A 358 16.93 -1.36 6.43
C ASN A 358 17.41 -2.80 6.66
N ALA A 359 18.26 -3.32 5.78
CA ALA A 359 18.87 -4.66 5.95
C ALA A 359 19.61 -4.77 7.28
N LEU A 360 20.45 -3.78 7.61
CA LEU A 360 21.18 -3.75 8.89
C LEU A 360 20.23 -3.73 10.10
N LEU A 361 19.15 -2.97 10.03
CA LEU A 361 18.15 -2.92 11.11
C LEU A 361 17.45 -4.28 11.29
N VAL A 362 17.03 -4.87 10.18
CA VAL A 362 16.31 -6.17 10.18
C VAL A 362 17.21 -7.29 10.70
N GLU A 363 18.48 -7.32 10.29
CA GLU A 363 19.49 -8.27 10.78
C GLU A 363 19.72 -8.10 12.29
N ALA A 364 19.87 -6.87 12.77
CA ALA A 364 20.02 -6.59 14.20
C ALA A 364 18.81 -7.04 15.01
N CYS A 365 17.59 -6.79 14.52
CA CYS A 365 16.37 -7.28 15.15
C CYS A 365 16.31 -8.81 15.16
N GLY A 366 16.66 -9.48 14.06
CA GLY A 366 16.72 -10.94 13.98
C GLY A 366 17.70 -11.51 15.02
N SER A 367 18.90 -10.95 15.11
CA SER A 367 19.92 -11.36 16.10
C SER A 367 19.42 -11.22 17.56
N ILE A 368 18.66 -10.17 17.86
CA ILE A 368 18.06 -9.98 19.20
C ILE A 368 17.00 -11.05 19.46
N ILE A 369 16.16 -11.35 18.48
CA ILE A 369 15.11 -12.37 18.58
C ILE A 369 15.73 -13.74 18.83
N ASP A 370 16.72 -14.12 18.04
CA ASP A 370 17.43 -15.41 18.15
C ASP A 370 18.12 -15.55 19.50
N ASN A 371 18.87 -14.54 19.94
CA ASN A 371 19.57 -14.52 21.22
C ASN A 371 18.60 -14.57 22.43
N ALA A 372 17.41 -14.02 22.29
CA ALA A 372 16.38 -14.06 23.30
C ALA A 372 15.52 -15.34 23.26
N GLY A 373 15.70 -16.22 22.28
CA GLY A 373 14.90 -17.43 22.08
C GLY A 373 13.40 -17.14 21.87
N LEU A 374 13.06 -16.01 21.22
CA LEU A 374 11.66 -15.63 20.98
C LEU A 374 11.11 -16.37 19.75
N PRO A 375 9.83 -16.78 19.79
CA PRO A 375 9.17 -17.43 18.66
C PRO A 375 8.75 -16.41 17.59
N ALA A 376 9.71 -15.66 17.05
CA ALA A 376 9.51 -14.62 16.08
C ALA A 376 10.63 -14.67 15.02
N HIS A 377 10.38 -14.03 13.89
CA HIS A 377 11.39 -13.86 12.84
C HIS A 377 11.22 -12.49 12.17
N THR A 378 12.26 -12.06 11.49
CA THR A 378 12.23 -10.84 10.69
C THR A 378 12.04 -11.16 9.22
N VAL A 379 11.29 -10.30 8.52
CA VAL A 379 11.13 -10.35 7.07
C VAL A 379 11.42 -8.97 6.49
N GLN A 380 12.06 -8.93 5.32
CA GLN A 380 12.40 -7.70 4.63
C GLN A 380 12.02 -7.77 3.16
N PHE A 381 11.53 -6.64 2.61
CA PHE A 381 11.51 -6.38 1.19
C PHE A 381 11.80 -4.91 0.91
N GLY A 382 12.87 -4.64 0.14
CA GLY A 382 13.32 -3.29 -0.11
C GLY A 382 13.65 -2.51 1.17
N ALA A 383 13.12 -1.31 1.29
CA ALA A 383 13.31 -0.42 2.44
C ALA A 383 12.33 -0.68 3.61
N LYS A 384 11.61 -1.79 3.57
CA LYS A 384 10.66 -2.17 4.62
C LYS A 384 11.06 -3.47 5.29
N GLY A 385 10.84 -3.53 6.59
CA GLY A 385 11.01 -4.73 7.40
C GLY A 385 9.87 -4.89 8.38
N CYS A 386 9.60 -6.12 8.79
CA CYS A 386 8.69 -6.41 9.88
C CYS A 386 9.21 -7.55 10.76
N ILE A 387 8.68 -7.61 11.98
CA ILE A 387 8.86 -8.74 12.90
C ILE A 387 7.54 -9.52 12.88
N THR A 388 7.62 -10.82 12.61
CA THR A 388 6.47 -11.73 12.58
C THR A 388 6.60 -12.75 13.69
N TRP A 389 5.49 -13.00 14.41
CA TRP A 389 5.38 -13.91 15.57
C TRP A 389 4.72 -15.21 15.17
#